data_5e8fc2f4f424d734750187635387624b
#
_entry.id   5e8fc2f4f424d734750187635387624b
#
_cell.length_a   1.000
_cell.length_b   1.000
_cell.length_c   1.000
_cell.angle_alpha   90.00
_cell.angle_beta   90.00
_cell.angle_gamma   90.00
#
_symmetry.space_group_name_H-M   'P 1'
#
loop_
_entity.id
_entity.type
_entity.pdbx_description
1 polymer ?
#
loop_
_entity_poly.entity_id
_entity_poly.type
_entity_poly.pdbx_seq_one_letter_code
_entity_poly.pdbx_strand_id
1 'polypeptide(L)'
;MEAIFSYRIFIFSWDLIRFAKLVIYYDCTNYFFELEQADGLKQYGASKENRPLPIVQMGLFMDSDGVPLAFSVNPGNTNEQTTMVPLEKKLVEDFSLSRLVVCTDAGLSALSNRKYNSKGNRGFITTQSIKKLKGFLKEWCLDSKDWHLKDSLQKYDISELDEEKDSDKIFYKERWINENGLEQHLIVSYSIKYRDYLRYVRSGQINRAQNLITNNPKEIDHNRQTDFKRFVKKNSVTPEGELAEQSFLELNEDVIRKEEQYDGFYAVCTNLEDDASAIIEVNKQRWQIEECFRIMKSEFKARPVYLHRDDRIKAHFMICFLSLILYRYLDKQLGSKYSCEKLLRGLKDMNFLKIEGRGFLPTYAKTEFTDDLEKAFGINTSMQIVTIEKMRNICHQTKE
;
A
#
# COMPACT_ATOMS: atom_id res chain seq x y z
N MET A 1 -26.69 -11.36 -4.69
CA MET A 1 -26.47 -11.85 -3.31
C MET A 1 -24.98 -11.89 -3.09
N GLU A 2 -24.44 -10.74 -2.67
CA GLU A 2 -22.99 -10.57 -2.41
C GLU A 2 -22.69 -11.20 -1.06
N ALA A 3 -22.15 -12.41 -1.09
CA ALA A 3 -21.62 -13.03 0.11
C ALA A 3 -20.27 -12.38 0.43
N ILE A 4 -20.30 -11.27 1.15
CA ILE A 4 -19.17 -10.86 1.95
C ILE A 4 -19.22 -11.76 3.17
N PHE A 5 -18.32 -12.72 3.25
CA PHE A 5 -18.19 -13.56 4.43
C PHE A 5 -17.63 -12.73 5.56
N SER A 6 -18.51 -12.26 6.45
CA SER A 6 -18.14 -11.75 7.75
C SER A 6 -17.86 -12.93 8.65
N TYR A 7 -16.59 -13.32 8.78
CA TYR A 7 -16.17 -14.17 9.88
C TYR A 7 -15.87 -13.27 11.07
N ARG A 8 -16.55 -13.51 12.18
CA ARG A 8 -16.10 -13.03 13.49
C ARG A 8 -14.77 -13.72 13.83
N ILE A 9 -13.69 -13.21 13.24
CA ILE A 9 -12.37 -13.56 13.73
C ILE A 9 -12.20 -12.74 14.98
N PHE A 10 -12.16 -13.40 16.12
CA PHE A 10 -11.89 -12.81 17.41
C PHE A 10 -10.52 -12.14 17.33
N ILE A 11 -10.52 -10.83 17.17
CA ILE A 11 -9.31 -10.02 17.33
C ILE A 11 -9.09 -9.96 18.85
N PHE A 12 -8.02 -10.60 19.30
CA PHE A 12 -7.55 -10.58 20.69
C PHE A 12 -7.01 -9.20 21.12
N SER A 13 -7.67 -8.12 20.77
CA SER A 13 -7.33 -6.76 21.23
C SER A 13 -8.56 -5.89 21.45
N TRP A 14 -9.66 -6.47 21.92
CA TRP A 14 -10.90 -5.73 22.23
C TRP A 14 -10.70 -4.62 23.29
N ASP A 15 -9.72 -4.73 24.16
CA ASP A 15 -9.50 -3.76 25.24
C ASP A 15 -8.77 -2.49 24.78
N LEU A 16 -8.02 -2.51 23.67
CA LEU A 16 -7.37 -1.33 23.12
C LEU A 16 -8.28 -0.47 22.23
N ILE A 17 -9.37 -1.04 21.72
CA ILE A 17 -10.30 -0.38 20.78
C ILE A 17 -11.28 0.56 21.51
N ARG A 18 -11.40 0.48 22.82
CA ARG A 18 -12.42 1.23 23.59
C ARG A 18 -12.19 2.73 23.69
N PHE A 19 -10.98 3.26 23.44
CA PHE A 19 -10.67 4.66 23.75
C PHE A 19 -9.90 5.44 22.70
N ALA A 20 -9.47 4.86 21.57
CA ALA A 20 -8.82 5.58 20.48
C ALA A 20 -9.67 5.59 19.21
N LYS A 21 -9.60 6.65 18.42
CA LYS A 21 -10.15 6.67 17.05
C LYS A 21 -9.53 5.49 16.30
N LEU A 22 -10.35 4.54 15.85
CA LEU A 22 -9.85 3.42 15.05
C LEU A 22 -9.39 3.94 13.69
N VAL A 23 -8.10 3.90 13.43
CA VAL A 23 -7.55 4.20 12.11
C VAL A 23 -7.51 2.91 11.31
N ILE A 24 -8.13 2.94 10.14
CA ILE A 24 -8.12 1.83 9.17
C ILE A 24 -7.56 2.31 7.84
N TYR A 25 -6.83 1.44 7.17
CA TYR A 25 -6.22 1.71 5.87
C TYR A 25 -6.98 0.98 4.79
N TYR A 26 -7.24 1.66 3.67
CA TYR A 26 -7.89 1.06 2.52
C TYR A 26 -7.06 1.28 1.27
N ASP A 27 -6.88 0.22 0.50
CA ASP A 27 -6.29 0.28 -0.83
C ASP A 27 -6.84 -0.84 -1.72
N CYS A 28 -6.65 -0.69 -3.03
CA CYS A 28 -7.05 -1.65 -4.05
C CYS A 28 -5.85 -2.11 -4.86
N THR A 29 -5.91 -3.38 -5.27
CA THR A 29 -4.98 -3.91 -6.26
C THR A 29 -5.71 -4.82 -7.23
N ASN A 30 -5.02 -5.23 -8.29
CA ASN A 30 -5.57 -6.19 -9.24
C ASN A 30 -4.66 -7.39 -9.44
N TYR A 31 -5.29 -8.48 -9.88
CA TYR A 31 -4.65 -9.76 -10.17
C TYR A 31 -5.06 -10.18 -11.58
N PHE A 32 -4.11 -10.56 -12.41
CA PHE A 32 -4.35 -10.95 -13.78
C PHE A 32 -4.59 -12.44 -13.93
N PHE A 33 -5.32 -12.80 -14.99
CA PHE A 33 -5.54 -14.16 -15.44
C PHE A 33 -4.65 -14.44 -16.66
N GLU A 34 -4.17 -15.67 -16.84
CA GLU A 34 -3.51 -16.09 -18.07
C GLU A 34 -4.53 -16.64 -19.08
N LEU A 35 -5.65 -15.95 -19.23
CA LEU A 35 -6.77 -16.27 -20.11
C LEU A 35 -7.20 -14.99 -20.82
N GLU A 36 -7.51 -15.09 -22.10
CA GLU A 36 -7.99 -13.92 -22.88
C GLU A 36 -9.50 -13.69 -22.75
N GLN A 37 -10.26 -14.71 -22.35
CA GLN A 37 -11.70 -14.61 -22.25
C GLN A 37 -12.14 -13.85 -21.01
N ALA A 38 -12.85 -12.73 -21.20
CA ALA A 38 -13.47 -11.96 -20.15
C ALA A 38 -14.92 -12.42 -19.90
N ASP A 39 -15.21 -12.79 -18.66
CA ASP A 39 -16.55 -13.12 -18.18
C ASP A 39 -16.65 -12.88 -16.66
N GLY A 40 -17.85 -12.66 -16.12
CA GLY A 40 -18.08 -12.51 -14.68
C GLY A 40 -17.13 -11.51 -14.00
N LEU A 41 -16.35 -11.98 -13.03
CA LEU A 41 -15.34 -11.18 -12.33
C LEU A 41 -14.11 -10.88 -13.19
N LYS A 42 -13.80 -11.74 -14.17
CA LYS A 42 -12.67 -11.55 -15.08
C LYS A 42 -13.03 -10.55 -16.15
N GLN A 43 -12.55 -9.31 -16.04
CA GLN A 43 -12.84 -8.24 -16.98
C GLN A 43 -11.56 -7.50 -17.39
N TYR A 44 -11.51 -7.00 -18.61
CA TYR A 44 -10.45 -6.09 -19.02
C TYR A 44 -10.60 -4.74 -18.30
N GLY A 45 -9.52 -4.24 -17.74
CA GLY A 45 -9.50 -3.00 -16.96
C GLY A 45 -8.11 -2.38 -16.90
N ALA A 46 -7.97 -1.36 -16.06
CA ALA A 46 -6.69 -0.68 -15.83
C ALA A 46 -5.72 -1.59 -15.06
N SER A 47 -4.98 -2.44 -15.79
CA SER A 47 -3.98 -3.33 -15.19
C SER A 47 -2.83 -2.53 -14.58
N LYS A 48 -2.57 -2.71 -13.28
CA LYS A 48 -1.40 -2.11 -12.59
C LYS A 48 -0.06 -2.66 -13.10
N GLU A 49 -0.09 -3.79 -13.83
CA GLU A 49 1.09 -4.42 -14.43
C GLU A 49 1.21 -4.21 -15.94
N ASN A 50 0.28 -3.42 -16.52
CA ASN A 50 0.23 -3.13 -17.96
C ASN A 50 0.12 -4.38 -18.84
N ARG A 51 -0.46 -5.48 -18.33
CA ARG A 51 -0.72 -6.69 -19.11
C ARG A 51 -2.04 -6.55 -19.87
N PRO A 52 -2.09 -6.96 -21.16
CA PRO A 52 -3.31 -6.96 -21.97
C PRO A 52 -4.16 -8.22 -21.67
N LEU A 53 -4.44 -8.50 -20.42
CA LEU A 53 -5.16 -9.68 -19.94
C LEU A 53 -6.30 -9.26 -19.02
N PRO A 54 -7.38 -10.05 -18.92
CA PRO A 54 -8.41 -9.83 -17.93
C PRO A 54 -7.83 -9.80 -16.52
N ILE A 55 -8.42 -8.98 -15.68
CA ILE A 55 -8.04 -8.82 -14.28
C ILE A 55 -9.28 -8.96 -13.38
N VAL A 56 -9.02 -9.17 -12.10
CA VAL A 56 -9.98 -9.01 -11.01
C VAL A 56 -9.40 -8.00 -10.03
N GLN A 57 -10.26 -7.16 -9.44
CA GLN A 57 -9.84 -6.19 -8.44
C GLN A 57 -10.12 -6.70 -7.03
N MET A 58 -9.20 -6.44 -6.12
CA MET A 58 -9.35 -6.70 -4.70
C MET A 58 -9.17 -5.41 -3.93
N GLY A 59 -10.18 -5.04 -3.13
CA GLY A 59 -10.09 -4.01 -2.11
C GLY A 59 -9.81 -4.66 -0.76
N LEU A 60 -8.97 -4.02 0.07
CA LEU A 60 -8.57 -4.51 1.38
C LEU A 60 -8.67 -3.40 2.42
N PHE A 61 -9.29 -3.69 3.57
CA PHE A 61 -9.13 -2.92 4.79
C PHE A 61 -8.18 -3.63 5.74
N MET A 62 -7.32 -2.86 6.39
CA MET A 62 -6.48 -3.32 7.50
C MET A 62 -6.47 -2.29 8.63
N ASP A 63 -6.11 -2.71 9.83
CA ASP A 63 -5.92 -1.83 10.98
C ASP A 63 -4.52 -1.18 11.00
N SER A 64 -4.25 -0.38 12.05
CA SER A 64 -2.96 0.28 12.26
C SER A 64 -1.81 -0.66 12.55
N ASP A 65 -2.10 -1.89 12.93
CA ASP A 65 -1.11 -2.95 13.21
C ASP A 65 -0.80 -3.81 11.97
N GLY A 66 -1.39 -3.47 10.82
CA GLY A 66 -1.23 -4.20 9.57
C GLY A 66 -2.05 -5.48 9.47
N VAL A 67 -3.02 -5.69 10.39
CA VAL A 67 -3.90 -6.87 10.38
C VAL A 67 -5.06 -6.64 9.42
N PRO A 68 -5.29 -7.54 8.44
CA PRO A 68 -6.42 -7.46 7.53
C PRO A 68 -7.76 -7.59 8.26
N LEU A 69 -8.69 -6.67 7.97
CA LEU A 69 -10.02 -6.62 8.61
C LEU A 69 -11.14 -7.10 7.68
N ALA A 70 -11.10 -6.66 6.42
CA ALA A 70 -12.11 -7.00 5.43
C ALA A 70 -11.55 -6.89 4.02
N PHE A 71 -12.13 -7.63 3.09
CA PHE A 71 -11.79 -7.52 1.68
C PHE A 71 -13.02 -7.61 0.78
N SER A 72 -12.88 -7.10 -0.45
CA SER A 72 -13.86 -7.27 -1.52
C SER A 72 -13.18 -7.77 -2.78
N VAL A 73 -13.92 -8.54 -3.58
CA VAL A 73 -13.49 -8.97 -4.92
C VAL A 73 -14.49 -8.41 -5.92
N ASN A 74 -14.00 -7.58 -6.84
CA ASN A 74 -14.81 -6.84 -7.79
C ASN A 74 -14.37 -7.17 -9.23
N PRO A 75 -15.27 -7.04 -10.23
CA PRO A 75 -14.89 -7.17 -11.64
C PRO A 75 -13.73 -6.24 -12.02
N GLY A 76 -12.86 -6.71 -12.91
CA GLY A 76 -11.64 -6.00 -13.29
C GLY A 76 -11.83 -4.61 -13.90
N ASN A 77 -13.01 -4.32 -14.45
CA ASN A 77 -13.40 -3.03 -15.00
C ASN A 77 -14.08 -2.09 -14.00
N THR A 78 -14.20 -2.48 -12.73
CA THR A 78 -14.80 -1.64 -11.68
C THR A 78 -13.92 -0.43 -11.39
N ASN A 79 -14.53 0.74 -11.19
CA ASN A 79 -13.81 1.93 -10.73
C ASN A 79 -13.43 1.74 -9.25
N GLU A 80 -12.13 1.71 -8.96
CA GLU A 80 -11.60 1.51 -7.60
C GLU A 80 -12.20 2.48 -6.56
N GLN A 81 -12.50 3.72 -6.95
CA GLN A 81 -13.07 4.72 -6.05
C GLN A 81 -14.48 4.37 -5.53
N THR A 82 -15.19 3.50 -6.23
CA THR A 82 -16.56 3.09 -5.83
C THR A 82 -16.57 1.88 -4.89
N THR A 83 -15.45 1.20 -4.70
CA THR A 83 -15.38 -0.06 -3.95
C THR A 83 -15.21 0.13 -2.44
N MET A 84 -14.68 1.28 -2.00
CA MET A 84 -14.37 1.55 -0.59
C MET A 84 -15.64 1.65 0.28
N VAL A 85 -16.55 2.55 -0.05
CA VAL A 85 -17.72 2.86 0.80
C VAL A 85 -18.64 1.66 1.03
N PRO A 86 -18.95 0.80 0.03
CA PRO A 86 -19.75 -0.41 0.28
C PRO A 86 -19.09 -1.37 1.28
N LEU A 87 -17.78 -1.58 1.16
CA LEU A 87 -17.03 -2.45 2.07
C LEU A 87 -16.90 -1.82 3.47
N GLU A 88 -16.68 -0.50 3.54
CA GLU A 88 -16.64 0.25 4.80
C GLU A 88 -17.95 0.17 5.57
N LYS A 89 -19.11 0.36 4.90
CA LYS A 89 -20.43 0.23 5.54
C LYS A 89 -20.59 -1.12 6.21
N LYS A 90 -20.19 -2.17 5.51
CA LYS A 90 -20.28 -3.52 6.05
C LYS A 90 -19.32 -3.75 7.21
N LEU A 91 -18.08 -3.24 7.13
CA LEU A 91 -17.13 -3.29 8.21
C LEU A 91 -17.70 -2.60 9.48
N VAL A 92 -18.26 -1.40 9.31
CA VAL A 92 -18.89 -0.63 10.41
C VAL A 92 -20.05 -1.40 11.03
N GLU A 93 -20.89 -2.03 10.23
CA GLU A 93 -22.04 -2.82 10.69
C GLU A 93 -21.59 -4.10 11.41
N ASP A 94 -20.71 -4.90 10.79
CA ASP A 94 -20.24 -6.18 11.31
C ASP A 94 -19.46 -6.05 12.62
N PHE A 95 -18.66 -4.99 12.76
CA PHE A 95 -17.85 -4.73 13.96
C PHE A 95 -18.47 -3.71 14.93
N SER A 96 -19.64 -3.18 14.62
CA SER A 96 -20.34 -2.17 15.45
C SER A 96 -19.44 -0.95 15.76
N LEU A 97 -18.69 -0.47 14.76
CA LEU A 97 -17.73 0.62 14.94
C LEU A 97 -18.46 1.95 15.10
N SER A 98 -18.21 2.66 16.20
CA SER A 98 -18.82 3.97 16.49
C SER A 98 -17.99 5.15 15.98
N ARG A 99 -16.68 5.00 15.84
CA ARG A 99 -15.75 6.02 15.36
C ARG A 99 -14.68 5.36 14.52
N LEU A 100 -14.40 5.92 13.33
CA LEU A 100 -13.31 5.43 12.50
C LEU A 100 -12.69 6.57 11.66
N VAL A 101 -11.42 6.40 11.34
CA VAL A 101 -10.68 7.25 10.40
C VAL A 101 -10.17 6.36 9.28
N VAL A 102 -10.57 6.67 8.03
CA VAL A 102 -10.12 5.91 6.86
C VAL A 102 -8.92 6.61 6.23
N CYS A 103 -7.81 5.90 6.13
CA CYS A 103 -6.60 6.38 5.46
C CYS A 103 -6.48 5.75 4.07
N THR A 104 -6.34 6.59 3.02
CA THR A 104 -6.29 6.17 1.61
C THR A 104 -5.21 6.87 0.83
N ASP A 105 -4.90 6.33 -0.35
CA ASP A 105 -4.02 6.99 -1.32
C ASP A 105 -4.75 8.05 -2.16
N ALA A 106 -4.01 8.72 -3.05
CA ALA A 106 -4.55 9.73 -3.96
C ALA A 106 -5.48 9.15 -5.04
N GLY A 107 -5.37 7.87 -5.37
CA GLY A 107 -6.23 7.16 -6.32
C GLY A 107 -7.64 6.96 -5.80
N LEU A 108 -7.81 6.88 -4.48
CA LEU A 108 -9.07 6.65 -3.78
C LEU A 108 -9.68 7.92 -3.17
N SER A 109 -9.07 9.08 -3.43
CA SER A 109 -9.40 10.38 -2.83
C SER A 109 -10.59 11.11 -3.49
N ALA A 110 -11.54 10.40 -4.12
CA ALA A 110 -12.72 11.03 -4.71
C ALA A 110 -13.48 11.90 -3.69
N LEU A 111 -14.00 13.03 -4.16
CA LEU A 111 -14.76 13.95 -3.30
C LEU A 111 -15.95 13.26 -2.62
N SER A 112 -16.61 12.30 -3.30
CA SER A 112 -17.68 11.46 -2.74
C SER A 112 -17.22 10.66 -1.53
N ASN A 113 -16.03 10.04 -1.60
CA ASN A 113 -15.44 9.26 -0.51
C ASN A 113 -15.09 10.15 0.68
N ARG A 114 -14.45 11.31 0.41
CA ARG A 114 -14.14 12.31 1.45
C ARG A 114 -15.41 12.85 2.10
N LYS A 115 -16.44 13.23 1.33
CA LYS A 115 -17.74 13.69 1.85
C LYS A 115 -18.48 12.62 2.65
N TYR A 116 -18.34 11.34 2.29
CA TYR A 116 -18.93 10.25 3.06
C TYR A 116 -18.23 10.12 4.42
N ASN A 117 -16.90 10.19 4.44
CA ASN A 117 -16.07 10.06 5.64
C ASN A 117 -15.87 11.37 6.43
N SER A 118 -16.55 12.47 6.04
CA SER A 118 -16.65 13.70 6.83
C SER A 118 -17.93 13.79 7.66
N LYS A 119 -18.80 12.77 7.63
CA LYS A 119 -20.11 12.81 8.31
C LYS A 119 -20.08 12.06 9.64
N GLY A 120 -20.71 12.65 10.66
CA GLY A 120 -20.85 12.03 11.98
C GLY A 120 -19.49 11.84 12.67
N ASN A 121 -19.25 10.66 13.23
CA ASN A 121 -18.01 10.33 13.94
C ASN A 121 -16.92 9.74 13.03
N ARG A 122 -16.99 9.98 11.71
CA ARG A 122 -16.00 9.50 10.74
C ARG A 122 -14.95 10.55 10.45
N GLY A 123 -13.74 10.07 10.17
CA GLY A 123 -12.64 10.88 9.67
C GLY A 123 -12.02 10.24 8.42
N PHE A 124 -11.31 11.06 7.67
CA PHE A 124 -10.49 10.59 6.57
C PHE A 124 -9.10 11.22 6.63
N ILE A 125 -8.11 10.49 6.15
CA ILE A 125 -6.78 10.98 5.80
C ILE A 125 -6.52 10.49 4.39
N THR A 126 -6.27 11.37 3.44
CA THR A 126 -6.03 10.98 2.06
C THR A 126 -4.85 11.72 1.47
N THR A 127 -4.02 11.03 0.70
CA THR A 127 -2.95 11.67 -0.04
C THR A 127 -3.52 12.67 -1.04
N GLN A 128 -2.99 13.89 -1.03
CA GLN A 128 -3.39 14.96 -1.94
C GLN A 128 -2.28 15.25 -2.96
N SER A 129 -2.58 15.13 -4.24
CA SER A 129 -1.64 15.55 -5.27
C SER A 129 -1.53 17.07 -5.32
N ILE A 130 -0.37 17.63 -4.99
CA ILE A 130 -0.11 19.08 -5.06
C ILE A 130 -0.30 19.57 -6.51
N LYS A 131 0.07 18.78 -7.51
CA LYS A 131 -0.10 19.11 -8.93
C LYS A 131 -1.57 19.35 -9.34
N LYS A 132 -2.53 18.80 -8.60
CA LYS A 132 -3.98 18.94 -8.85
C LYS A 132 -4.64 20.09 -8.07
N LEU A 133 -3.92 20.75 -7.17
CA LEU A 133 -4.44 21.89 -6.40
C LEU A 133 -4.62 23.12 -7.31
N LYS A 134 -5.44 24.09 -6.85
CA LYS A 134 -5.57 25.40 -7.49
C LYS A 134 -4.25 26.17 -7.44
N GLY A 135 -4.01 27.10 -8.38
CA GLY A 135 -2.74 27.81 -8.54
C GLY A 135 -2.19 28.40 -7.25
N PHE A 136 -2.99 29.22 -6.54
CA PHE A 136 -2.59 29.84 -5.29
C PHE A 136 -2.25 28.85 -4.17
N LEU A 137 -2.89 27.66 -4.16
CA LEU A 137 -2.56 26.60 -3.20
C LEU A 137 -1.25 25.91 -3.57
N LYS A 138 -0.96 25.74 -4.87
CA LYS A 138 0.33 25.21 -5.32
C LYS A 138 1.47 26.14 -4.92
N GLU A 139 1.32 27.43 -5.18
CA GLU A 139 2.30 28.45 -4.79
C GLU A 139 2.54 28.41 -3.28
N TRP A 140 1.47 28.38 -2.49
CA TRP A 140 1.60 28.24 -1.04
C TRP A 140 2.28 26.93 -0.62
N CYS A 141 1.99 25.79 -1.25
CA CYS A 141 2.65 24.53 -0.94
C CYS A 141 4.15 24.58 -1.21
N LEU A 142 4.56 25.25 -2.29
CA LEU A 142 5.95 25.29 -2.76
C LEU A 142 6.75 26.47 -2.18
N ASP A 143 6.11 27.40 -1.49
CA ASP A 143 6.80 28.50 -0.81
C ASP A 143 7.75 27.94 0.27
N SER A 144 9.01 28.39 0.26
CA SER A 144 10.06 27.93 1.16
C SER A 144 9.87 28.35 2.61
N LYS A 145 9.02 29.35 2.90
CA LYS A 145 8.89 29.98 4.20
C LYS A 145 7.78 29.37 5.06
N ASP A 146 7.83 29.71 6.35
CA ASP A 146 6.79 29.39 7.35
C ASP A 146 6.59 27.87 7.59
N TRP A 147 7.65 27.07 7.51
CA TRP A 147 7.60 25.66 7.84
C TRP A 147 7.79 25.42 9.33
N HIS A 148 7.15 24.38 9.84
CA HIS A 148 7.22 23.94 11.23
C HIS A 148 7.93 22.59 11.32
N LEU A 149 8.54 22.34 12.47
CA LEU A 149 9.09 21.03 12.83
C LEU A 149 8.34 20.53 14.07
N LYS A 150 8.14 19.23 14.18
CA LYS A 150 7.54 18.62 15.37
C LYS A 150 8.28 19.07 16.64
N ASP A 151 7.54 19.39 17.68
CA ASP A 151 8.05 19.83 18.98
C ASP A 151 8.91 21.11 18.94
N SER A 152 8.78 21.93 17.89
CA SER A 152 9.47 23.22 17.75
C SER A 152 8.49 24.37 17.50
N LEU A 153 8.68 25.46 18.20
CA LEU A 153 7.93 26.72 17.96
C LEU A 153 8.58 27.60 16.88
N GLN A 154 9.78 27.24 16.44
CA GLN A 154 10.52 27.98 15.42
C GLN A 154 9.91 27.75 14.04
N LYS A 155 9.89 28.81 13.23
CA LYS A 155 9.59 28.74 11.80
C LYS A 155 10.88 28.57 11.01
N TYR A 156 10.81 27.73 9.98
CA TYR A 156 11.94 27.38 9.14
C TYR A 156 11.70 27.84 7.70
N ASP A 157 12.79 28.18 7.02
CA ASP A 157 12.84 28.33 5.56
C ASP A 157 13.51 27.05 4.99
N ILE A 158 12.76 26.27 4.19
CA ILE A 158 13.29 25.02 3.65
C ILE A 158 14.38 25.20 2.58
N SER A 159 14.57 26.43 2.09
CA SER A 159 15.69 26.76 1.19
C SER A 159 17.04 26.92 1.90
N GLU A 160 17.02 27.09 3.22
CA GLU A 160 18.20 27.30 4.07
C GLU A 160 18.58 26.06 4.91
N LEU A 161 17.94 24.91 4.63
CA LEU A 161 18.20 23.68 5.39
C LEU A 161 19.61 23.13 5.15
N ASP A 162 20.21 22.62 6.23
CA ASP A 162 21.49 21.93 6.19
C ASP A 162 21.30 20.47 5.72
N GLU A 163 21.94 20.10 4.62
CA GLU A 163 21.81 18.78 3.96
C GLU A 163 22.11 17.60 4.90
N GLU A 164 23.03 17.76 5.85
CA GLU A 164 23.43 16.68 6.77
C GLU A 164 22.58 16.69 8.05
N LYS A 165 22.46 17.87 8.69
CA LYS A 165 21.78 18.00 9.99
C LYS A 165 20.25 17.88 9.91
N ASP A 166 19.69 18.22 8.75
CA ASP A 166 18.24 18.23 8.54
C ASP A 166 17.72 17.07 7.66
N SER A 167 18.63 16.16 7.26
CA SER A 167 18.32 15.05 6.33
C SER A 167 17.14 14.17 6.79
N ASP A 168 17.09 13.85 8.09
CA ASP A 168 16.07 12.97 8.68
C ASP A 168 14.84 13.70 9.19
N LYS A 169 14.84 15.04 9.12
CA LYS A 169 13.72 15.87 9.61
C LYS A 169 12.60 15.94 8.60
N ILE A 170 11.38 16.09 9.13
CA ILE A 170 10.17 16.31 8.34
C ILE A 170 9.59 17.66 8.76
N PHE A 171 9.66 18.60 7.85
CA PHE A 171 9.06 19.91 8.01
C PHE A 171 7.63 19.87 7.47
N TYR A 172 6.71 20.62 8.07
CA TYR A 172 5.34 20.69 7.60
C TYR A 172 4.77 22.09 7.71
N LYS A 173 3.74 22.35 6.93
CA LYS A 173 2.85 23.50 7.07
C LYS A 173 1.43 23.07 6.75
N GLU A 174 0.47 23.81 7.30
CA GLU A 174 -0.92 23.39 7.29
C GLU A 174 -1.86 24.58 7.12
N ARG A 175 -3.02 24.32 6.53
CA ARG A 175 -4.10 25.28 6.43
C ARG A 175 -5.43 24.61 6.14
N TRP A 176 -6.51 25.23 6.60
CA TRP A 176 -7.85 24.83 6.22
C TRP A 176 -8.20 25.35 4.81
N ILE A 177 -8.82 24.50 4.01
CA ILE A 177 -9.26 24.80 2.66
C ILE A 177 -10.70 24.31 2.46
N ASN A 178 -11.44 24.99 1.57
CA ASN A 178 -12.75 24.52 1.14
C ASN A 178 -12.70 24.10 -0.33
N GLU A 179 -13.05 22.85 -0.59
CA GLU A 179 -13.11 22.27 -1.93
C GLU A 179 -14.51 21.71 -2.21
N ASN A 180 -15.25 22.38 -3.09
CA ASN A 180 -16.60 21.97 -3.48
C ASN A 180 -17.56 21.76 -2.29
N GLY A 181 -17.50 22.64 -1.28
CA GLY A 181 -18.34 22.58 -0.08
C GLY A 181 -17.89 21.52 0.95
N LEU A 182 -16.68 21.00 0.83
CA LEU A 182 -16.02 20.20 1.84
C LEU A 182 -14.88 21.02 2.45
N GLU A 183 -15.03 21.36 3.73
CA GLU A 183 -13.97 21.94 4.54
C GLU A 183 -12.99 20.83 4.96
N GLN A 184 -11.71 21.05 4.72
CA GLN A 184 -10.67 20.08 5.01
C GLN A 184 -9.33 20.73 5.32
N HIS A 185 -8.56 20.08 6.13
CA HIS A 185 -7.24 20.46 6.55
C HIS A 185 -6.21 19.95 5.54
N LEU A 186 -5.54 20.84 4.82
CA LEU A 186 -4.44 20.53 3.92
C LEU A 186 -3.13 20.64 4.71
N ILE A 187 -2.43 19.53 4.82
CA ILE A 187 -1.12 19.41 5.46
C ILE A 187 -0.10 19.06 4.38
N VAL A 188 0.94 19.87 4.28
CA VAL A 188 2.04 19.65 3.34
C VAL A 188 3.30 19.37 4.13
N SER A 189 4.00 18.31 3.82
CA SER A 189 5.30 17.98 4.41
C SER A 189 6.42 18.09 3.39
N TYR A 190 7.62 18.41 3.87
CA TYR A 190 8.85 18.44 3.10
C TYR A 190 9.95 17.67 3.83
N SER A 191 10.73 16.90 3.08
CA SER A 191 11.87 16.15 3.60
C SER A 191 12.98 16.07 2.56
N ILE A 192 14.23 16.34 2.97
CA ILE A 192 15.43 16.20 2.15
C ILE A 192 15.56 14.76 1.65
N LYS A 193 15.38 13.78 2.52
CA LYS A 193 15.46 12.35 2.19
C LYS A 193 14.45 11.95 1.10
N TYR A 194 13.22 12.48 1.16
CA TYR A 194 12.21 12.23 0.13
C TYR A 194 12.52 12.96 -1.17
N ARG A 195 13.05 14.17 -1.10
CA ARG A 195 13.58 14.93 -2.26
C ARG A 195 14.62 14.11 -3.01
N ASP A 196 15.60 13.60 -2.30
CA ASP A 196 16.72 12.87 -2.89
C ASP A 196 16.27 11.52 -3.47
N TYR A 197 15.34 10.85 -2.80
CA TYR A 197 14.68 9.66 -3.35
C TYR A 197 13.98 9.94 -4.68
N LEU A 198 13.19 11.02 -4.78
CA LEU A 198 12.50 11.39 -6.02
C LEU A 198 13.48 11.75 -7.14
N ARG A 199 14.56 12.47 -6.83
CA ARG A 199 15.64 12.77 -7.76
C ARG A 199 16.33 11.50 -8.27
N TYR A 200 16.62 10.56 -7.39
CA TYR A 200 17.18 9.27 -7.77
C TYR A 200 16.27 8.49 -8.71
N VAL A 201 14.99 8.37 -8.38
CA VAL A 201 14.00 7.69 -9.23
C VAL A 201 13.89 8.37 -10.60
N ARG A 202 13.82 9.72 -10.63
CA ARG A 202 13.73 10.48 -11.88
C ARG A 202 15.00 10.34 -12.73
N SER A 203 16.19 10.39 -12.14
CA SER A 203 17.45 10.19 -12.88
C SER A 203 17.49 8.84 -13.58
N GLY A 204 17.03 7.78 -12.93
CA GLY A 204 16.90 6.46 -13.55
C GLY A 204 15.88 6.42 -14.71
N GLN A 205 14.81 7.23 -14.63
CA GLN A 205 13.84 7.36 -15.73
C GLN A 205 14.40 8.18 -16.90
N ILE A 206 15.13 9.26 -16.62
CA ILE A 206 15.80 10.10 -17.63
C ILE A 206 16.85 9.26 -18.37
N ASN A 207 17.66 8.47 -17.69
CA ASN A 207 18.63 7.58 -18.31
C ASN A 207 17.97 6.58 -19.27
N ARG A 208 16.80 6.03 -18.90
CA ARG A 208 16.03 5.15 -19.79
C ARG A 208 15.47 5.91 -21.00
N ALA A 209 15.05 7.17 -20.82
CA ALA A 209 14.59 8.02 -21.91
C ALA A 209 15.73 8.34 -22.89
N GLN A 210 16.94 8.66 -22.39
CA GLN A 210 18.15 8.88 -23.21
C GLN A 210 18.53 7.64 -24.00
N ASN A 211 18.53 6.46 -23.37
CA ASN A 211 18.81 5.20 -24.05
C ASN A 211 17.79 4.90 -25.16
N LEU A 212 16.51 5.23 -24.95
CA LEU A 212 15.48 5.07 -25.97
C LEU A 212 15.74 6.01 -27.17
N ILE A 213 16.07 7.28 -26.92
CA ILE A 213 16.40 8.26 -27.97
C ILE A 213 17.59 7.76 -28.81
N THR A 214 18.62 7.20 -28.16
CA THR A 214 19.86 6.77 -28.83
C THR A 214 19.67 5.47 -29.62
N ASN A 215 18.98 4.46 -29.05
CA ASN A 215 19.00 3.09 -29.56
C ASN A 215 17.74 2.66 -30.31
N ASN A 216 16.54 3.22 -29.99
CA ASN A 216 15.27 2.75 -30.54
C ASN A 216 14.24 3.89 -30.77
N PRO A 217 14.49 4.84 -31.71
CA PRO A 217 13.61 5.99 -31.89
C PRO A 217 12.19 5.66 -32.41
N LYS A 218 11.92 4.42 -32.83
CA LYS A 218 10.62 4.01 -33.41
C LYS A 218 9.58 3.57 -32.34
N GLU A 219 9.96 3.35 -31.08
CA GLU A 219 9.08 2.81 -30.02
C GLU A 219 8.27 3.83 -29.21
N ILE A 220 8.01 5.05 -29.73
CA ILE A 220 7.51 6.18 -28.92
C ILE A 220 5.99 6.36 -28.96
N ASP A 221 5.22 5.40 -29.43
CA ASP A 221 3.79 5.64 -29.69
C ASP A 221 2.83 5.69 -28.49
N HIS A 222 3.29 5.48 -27.22
CA HIS A 222 2.38 5.52 -26.06
C HIS A 222 2.97 6.23 -24.83
N ASN A 223 2.70 7.55 -24.71
CA ASN A 223 3.05 8.33 -23.53
C ASN A 223 1.99 8.18 -22.42
N ARG A 224 2.28 7.40 -21.37
CA ARG A 224 1.52 7.44 -20.11
C ARG A 224 2.16 8.45 -19.15
N GLN A 225 1.36 9.08 -18.29
CA GLN A 225 1.83 10.10 -17.34
C GLN A 225 2.94 9.58 -16.38
N THR A 226 3.01 8.28 -16.13
CA THR A 226 4.02 7.62 -15.30
C THR A 226 5.15 6.97 -16.10
N ASP A 227 5.07 6.98 -17.44
CA ASP A 227 6.07 6.39 -18.31
C ASP A 227 7.28 7.32 -18.42
N PHE A 228 8.51 6.75 -18.41
CA PHE A 228 9.74 7.51 -18.66
C PHE A 228 9.74 8.20 -20.04
N LYS A 229 8.93 7.71 -20.99
CA LYS A 229 8.71 8.32 -22.31
C LYS A 229 8.15 9.74 -22.25
N ARG A 230 7.56 10.18 -21.11
CA ARG A 230 7.11 11.58 -20.90
C ARG A 230 8.29 12.58 -20.95
N PHE A 231 9.49 12.10 -20.68
CA PHE A 231 10.72 12.89 -20.78
C PHE A 231 11.29 12.93 -22.19
N VAL A 232 10.62 12.35 -23.18
CA VAL A 232 11.00 12.42 -24.59
C VAL A 232 10.07 13.35 -25.33
N LYS A 233 10.63 14.31 -26.05
CA LYS A 233 9.92 15.24 -26.92
C LYS A 233 10.24 14.90 -28.39
N LYS A 234 9.22 14.85 -29.22
CA LYS A 234 9.35 14.66 -30.66
C LYS A 234 9.27 16.04 -31.36
N ASN A 235 10.33 16.44 -32.00
CA ASN A 235 10.38 17.68 -32.80
C ASN A 235 10.32 17.35 -34.30
N SER A 236 9.42 18.06 -35.00
CA SER A 236 9.28 17.98 -36.45
C SER A 236 9.76 19.28 -37.16
N VAL A 237 10.49 20.11 -36.40
CA VAL A 237 10.99 21.41 -36.89
C VAL A 237 12.47 21.49 -36.61
N THR A 238 13.28 21.98 -37.58
CA THR A 238 14.71 22.21 -37.35
C THR A 238 14.94 23.37 -36.37
N PRO A 239 16.15 23.51 -35.80
CA PRO A 239 16.49 24.67 -34.98
C PRO A 239 16.26 26.01 -35.66
N GLU A 240 16.34 26.06 -36.98
CA GLU A 240 16.11 27.24 -37.82
C GLU A 240 14.63 27.52 -38.12
N GLY A 241 13.71 26.64 -37.65
CA GLY A 241 12.26 26.82 -37.75
C GLY A 241 11.63 26.25 -39.04
N GLU A 242 12.38 25.49 -39.84
CA GLU A 242 11.85 24.83 -41.06
C GLU A 242 11.25 23.46 -40.68
N LEU A 243 10.24 22.99 -41.46
CA LEU A 243 9.69 21.64 -41.30
C LEU A 243 10.77 20.61 -41.64
N ALA A 244 11.15 19.80 -40.64
CA ALA A 244 12.11 18.74 -40.84
C ALA A 244 11.48 17.59 -41.65
N GLU A 245 12.20 17.08 -42.65
CA GLU A 245 11.81 15.88 -43.41
C GLU A 245 11.72 14.63 -42.50
N GLN A 246 12.45 14.64 -41.38
CA GLN A 246 12.40 13.60 -40.36
C GLN A 246 12.27 14.22 -38.98
N SER A 247 11.34 13.67 -38.18
CA SER A 247 11.23 14.07 -36.77
C SER A 247 12.41 13.52 -35.95
N PHE A 248 13.02 14.36 -35.13
CA PHE A 248 14.04 13.94 -34.17
C PHE A 248 13.54 13.99 -32.72
N LEU A 249 14.19 13.23 -31.88
CA LEU A 249 13.83 13.05 -30.48
C LEU A 249 14.86 13.71 -29.59
N GLU A 250 14.38 14.40 -28.57
CA GLU A 250 15.21 15.03 -27.54
C GLU A 250 14.60 14.86 -26.15
N LEU A 251 15.39 15.13 -25.13
CA LEU A 251 14.86 15.19 -23.76
C LEU A 251 13.95 16.42 -23.60
N ASN A 252 12.85 16.22 -22.91
CA ASN A 252 11.91 17.28 -22.59
C ASN A 252 12.28 17.94 -21.25
N GLU A 253 13.24 18.87 -21.34
CA GLU A 253 13.77 19.61 -20.16
C GLU A 253 12.68 20.39 -19.44
N ASP A 254 11.62 20.85 -20.13
CA ASP A 254 10.52 21.56 -19.51
C ASP A 254 9.68 20.67 -18.60
N VAL A 255 9.47 19.40 -18.97
CA VAL A 255 8.79 18.42 -18.13
C VAL A 255 9.66 18.04 -16.94
N ILE A 256 10.97 17.88 -17.14
CA ILE A 256 11.92 17.59 -16.08
C ILE A 256 11.86 18.72 -15.02
N ARG A 257 12.07 19.97 -15.43
CA ARG A 257 12.02 21.14 -14.54
C ARG A 257 10.67 21.30 -13.83
N LYS A 258 9.56 21.04 -14.52
CA LYS A 258 8.21 21.05 -13.92
C LYS A 258 8.01 19.96 -12.86
N GLU A 259 8.68 18.83 -12.99
CA GLU A 259 8.60 17.78 -11.97
C GLU A 259 9.52 18.05 -10.77
N GLU A 260 10.69 18.62 -11.01
CA GLU A 260 11.70 18.95 -9.99
C GLU A 260 11.19 19.87 -8.89
N GLN A 261 10.33 20.83 -9.23
CA GLN A 261 9.77 21.75 -8.25
C GLN A 261 8.93 21.08 -7.15
N TYR A 262 8.52 19.82 -7.35
CA TYR A 262 7.74 19.05 -6.37
C TYR A 262 8.59 18.07 -5.56
N ASP A 263 9.91 18.05 -5.75
CA ASP A 263 10.79 17.13 -5.05
C ASP A 263 10.82 17.42 -3.55
N GLY A 264 10.64 16.37 -2.76
CA GLY A 264 10.61 16.47 -1.30
C GLY A 264 9.25 16.81 -0.71
N PHE A 265 8.29 17.27 -1.52
CA PHE A 265 6.97 17.67 -1.05
C PHE A 265 5.98 16.51 -1.10
N TYR A 266 5.20 16.37 -0.03
CA TYR A 266 4.11 15.42 0.09
C TYR A 266 2.93 16.09 0.78
N ALA A 267 1.72 15.82 0.33
CA ALA A 267 0.54 16.46 0.92
C ALA A 267 -0.57 15.46 1.25
N VAL A 268 -1.29 15.74 2.30
CA VAL A 268 -2.49 15.02 2.73
C VAL A 268 -3.63 16.00 2.99
N CYS A 269 -4.87 15.52 2.79
CA CYS A 269 -6.07 16.20 3.21
C CYS A 269 -6.82 15.37 4.27
N THR A 270 -7.41 16.02 5.25
CA THR A 270 -8.19 15.39 6.31
C THR A 270 -9.30 16.33 6.80
N ASN A 271 -10.31 15.78 7.47
CA ASN A 271 -11.29 16.56 8.24
C ASN A 271 -11.00 16.56 9.75
N LEU A 272 -9.85 16.03 10.15
CA LEU A 272 -9.45 15.95 11.55
C LEU A 272 -8.77 17.26 11.99
N GLU A 273 -8.95 17.62 13.25
CA GLU A 273 -8.31 18.75 13.94
C GLU A 273 -7.08 18.31 14.77
N ASP A 274 -6.67 17.05 14.60
CA ASP A 274 -5.52 16.50 15.31
C ASP A 274 -4.22 17.16 14.78
N ASP A 275 -3.17 17.09 15.59
CA ASP A 275 -1.84 17.64 15.24
C ASP A 275 -1.34 17.12 13.88
N ALA A 276 -0.80 18.02 13.07
CA ALA A 276 -0.34 17.70 11.72
C ALA A 276 0.74 16.63 11.70
N SER A 277 1.65 16.61 12.69
CA SER A 277 2.70 15.58 12.77
C SER A 277 2.12 14.20 13.04
N ALA A 278 1.08 14.11 13.87
CA ALA A 278 0.38 12.85 14.14
C ALA A 278 -0.35 12.34 12.88
N ILE A 279 -0.99 13.22 12.11
CA ILE A 279 -1.66 12.87 10.85
C ILE A 279 -0.63 12.37 9.81
N ILE A 280 0.54 13.02 9.73
CA ILE A 280 1.63 12.60 8.85
C ILE A 280 2.12 11.20 9.24
N GLU A 281 2.31 10.91 10.52
CA GLU A 281 2.74 9.59 10.99
C GLU A 281 1.70 8.50 10.68
N VAL A 282 0.41 8.78 10.90
CA VAL A 282 -0.67 7.86 10.50
C VAL A 282 -0.61 7.58 9.00
N ASN A 283 -0.49 8.62 8.15
CA ASN A 283 -0.44 8.42 6.70
C ASN A 283 0.80 7.63 6.25
N LYS A 284 1.94 7.75 6.94
CA LYS A 284 3.14 6.97 6.65
C LYS A 284 2.92 5.47 6.83
N GLN A 285 2.12 5.03 7.81
CA GLN A 285 1.85 3.60 8.05
C GLN A 285 1.11 2.91 6.89
N ARG A 286 0.63 3.66 5.91
CA ARG A 286 -0.06 3.15 4.72
C ARG A 286 0.80 2.17 3.89
N TRP A 287 2.13 2.22 3.99
CA TRP A 287 3.01 1.25 3.32
C TRP A 287 2.70 -0.22 3.69
N GLN A 288 2.14 -0.47 4.87
CA GLN A 288 1.81 -1.82 5.33
C GLN A 288 0.75 -2.50 4.47
N ILE A 289 -0.22 -1.74 3.92
CA ILE A 289 -1.24 -2.32 3.02
C ILE A 289 -0.63 -2.67 1.65
N GLU A 290 0.31 -1.87 1.17
CA GLU A 290 1.08 -2.17 -0.04
C GLU A 290 1.91 -3.45 0.15
N GLU A 291 2.49 -3.63 1.34
CA GLU A 291 3.19 -4.86 1.71
C GLU A 291 2.26 -6.07 1.79
N CYS A 292 1.05 -5.93 2.33
CA CYS A 292 0.05 -6.99 2.31
C CYS A 292 -0.22 -7.48 0.88
N PHE A 293 -0.40 -6.57 -0.07
CA PHE A 293 -0.58 -6.95 -1.46
C PHE A 293 0.68 -7.55 -2.09
N ARG A 294 1.86 -7.07 -1.73
CA ARG A 294 3.13 -7.65 -2.18
C ARG A 294 3.26 -9.11 -1.72
N ILE A 295 2.98 -9.38 -0.44
CA ILE A 295 3.01 -10.74 0.14
C ILE A 295 2.02 -11.65 -0.59
N MET A 296 0.78 -11.21 -0.78
CA MET A 296 -0.21 -12.01 -1.51
C MET A 296 0.24 -12.33 -2.93
N LYS A 297 0.82 -11.37 -3.63
CA LYS A 297 1.25 -11.52 -5.03
C LYS A 297 2.50 -12.39 -5.18
N SER A 298 3.49 -12.20 -4.29
CA SER A 298 4.82 -12.82 -4.40
C SER A 298 4.91 -14.12 -3.62
N GLU A 299 4.63 -14.05 -2.30
CA GLU A 299 4.87 -15.17 -1.39
C GLU A 299 3.74 -16.22 -1.47
N PHE A 300 2.48 -15.75 -1.49
CA PHE A 300 1.33 -16.66 -1.62
C PHE A 300 1.04 -17.04 -3.06
N LYS A 301 1.72 -16.38 -4.03
CA LYS A 301 1.55 -16.63 -5.46
C LYS A 301 0.08 -16.54 -5.90
N ALA A 302 -0.66 -15.54 -5.37
CA ALA A 302 -2.06 -15.34 -5.71
C ALA A 302 -2.27 -14.92 -7.17
N ARG A 303 -1.20 -14.70 -7.93
CA ARG A 303 -1.21 -14.40 -9.36
C ARG A 303 -0.11 -15.21 -10.10
N PRO A 304 -0.31 -15.58 -11.37
CA PRO A 304 -1.57 -15.43 -12.13
C PRO A 304 -2.69 -16.28 -11.54
N VAL A 305 -3.95 -15.85 -11.75
CA VAL A 305 -5.13 -16.60 -11.29
C VAL A 305 -5.51 -17.60 -12.38
N TYR A 306 -5.51 -18.91 -12.03
CA TYR A 306 -5.82 -19.99 -12.96
C TYR A 306 -7.26 -20.52 -12.83
N LEU A 307 -8.14 -19.78 -12.17
CA LEU A 307 -9.51 -20.19 -11.90
C LEU A 307 -10.48 -19.52 -12.88
N HIS A 308 -11.52 -20.26 -13.27
CA HIS A 308 -12.50 -19.80 -14.26
C HIS A 308 -13.81 -19.31 -13.62
N ARG A 309 -14.31 -19.98 -12.61
CA ARG A 309 -15.62 -19.72 -12.00
C ARG A 309 -15.52 -18.66 -10.90
N ASP A 310 -16.47 -17.75 -10.86
CA ASP A 310 -16.51 -16.64 -9.89
C ASP A 310 -16.52 -17.11 -8.43
N ASP A 311 -17.23 -18.20 -8.12
CA ASP A 311 -17.25 -18.77 -6.77
C ASP A 311 -15.87 -19.27 -6.33
N ARG A 312 -15.12 -19.91 -7.24
CA ARG A 312 -13.75 -20.38 -6.98
C ARG A 312 -12.75 -19.24 -6.91
N ILE A 313 -12.92 -18.19 -7.73
CA ILE A 313 -12.11 -16.98 -7.65
C ILE A 313 -12.29 -16.31 -6.27
N LYS A 314 -13.54 -16.17 -5.82
CA LYS A 314 -13.83 -15.63 -4.47
C LYS A 314 -13.23 -16.50 -3.36
N ALA A 315 -13.35 -17.82 -3.47
CA ALA A 315 -12.75 -18.75 -2.50
C ALA A 315 -11.22 -18.66 -2.46
N HIS A 316 -10.56 -18.50 -3.62
CA HIS A 316 -9.11 -18.30 -3.70
C HIS A 316 -8.66 -17.05 -2.92
N PHE A 317 -9.32 -15.90 -3.15
CA PHE A 317 -8.99 -14.67 -2.43
C PHE A 317 -9.36 -14.75 -0.94
N MET A 318 -10.39 -15.51 -0.57
CA MET A 318 -10.69 -15.80 0.82
C MET A 318 -9.53 -16.56 1.49
N ILE A 319 -9.00 -17.60 0.84
CA ILE A 319 -7.86 -18.35 1.36
C ILE A 319 -6.63 -17.45 1.48
N CYS A 320 -6.35 -16.61 0.48
CA CYS A 320 -5.24 -15.66 0.54
C CYS A 320 -5.41 -14.65 1.69
N PHE A 321 -6.63 -14.15 1.91
CA PHE A 321 -6.95 -13.25 3.01
C PHE A 321 -6.75 -13.90 4.38
N LEU A 322 -7.26 -15.11 4.58
CA LEU A 322 -7.06 -15.89 5.82
C LEU A 322 -5.57 -16.18 6.06
N SER A 323 -4.85 -16.55 5.01
CA SER A 323 -3.39 -16.78 5.09
C SER A 323 -2.64 -15.49 5.48
N LEU A 324 -3.09 -14.34 4.99
CA LEU A 324 -2.50 -13.05 5.34
C LEU A 324 -2.74 -12.71 6.82
N ILE A 325 -3.94 -12.98 7.35
CA ILE A 325 -4.24 -12.80 8.78
C ILE A 325 -3.32 -13.69 9.64
N LEU A 326 -3.23 -14.99 9.30
CA LEU A 326 -2.36 -15.93 10.00
C LEU A 326 -0.91 -15.50 9.95
N TYR A 327 -0.44 -15.05 8.80
CA TYR A 327 0.91 -14.52 8.64
C TYR A 327 1.15 -13.31 9.53
N ARG A 328 0.26 -12.31 9.52
CA ARG A 328 0.40 -11.10 10.33
C ARG A 328 0.36 -11.40 11.84
N TYR A 329 -0.50 -12.32 12.24
CA TYR A 329 -0.52 -12.79 13.64
C TYR A 329 0.82 -13.42 14.03
N LEU A 330 1.34 -14.32 13.21
CA LEU A 330 2.60 -15.01 13.46
C LEU A 330 3.79 -14.04 13.44
N ASP A 331 3.84 -13.12 12.49
CA ASP A 331 4.84 -12.06 12.38
C ASP A 331 4.88 -11.19 13.65
N LYS A 332 3.71 -10.78 14.15
CA LYS A 332 3.57 -9.99 15.37
C LYS A 332 4.04 -10.77 16.60
N GLN A 333 3.68 -12.05 16.73
CA GLN A 333 4.14 -12.91 17.83
C GLN A 333 5.65 -13.11 17.85
N LEU A 334 6.28 -13.07 16.67
CA LEU A 334 7.73 -13.17 16.49
C LEU A 334 8.44 -11.80 16.50
N GLY A 335 7.73 -10.71 16.85
CA GLY A 335 8.28 -9.36 16.94
C GLY A 335 8.73 -8.78 15.59
N SER A 336 8.12 -9.21 14.48
CA SER A 336 8.43 -8.80 13.09
C SER A 336 9.93 -8.93 12.73
N LYS A 337 10.59 -9.93 13.30
CA LYS A 337 12.02 -10.19 13.17
C LYS A 337 12.38 -10.86 11.84
N TYR A 338 11.44 -11.56 11.24
CA TYR A 338 11.66 -12.40 10.07
C TYR A 338 10.93 -11.91 8.83
N SER A 339 11.56 -11.97 7.66
CA SER A 339 10.86 -11.75 6.41
C SER A 339 9.79 -12.83 6.17
N CYS A 340 8.74 -12.50 5.43
CA CYS A 340 7.67 -13.46 5.09
C CYS A 340 8.24 -14.74 4.44
N GLU A 341 9.19 -14.61 3.52
CA GLU A 341 9.87 -15.74 2.89
C GLU A 341 10.58 -16.64 3.92
N LYS A 342 11.37 -16.04 4.83
CA LYS A 342 12.10 -16.78 5.87
C LYS A 342 11.15 -17.50 6.83
N LEU A 343 10.04 -16.85 7.19
CA LEU A 343 9.01 -17.42 8.05
C LEU A 343 8.32 -18.62 7.38
N LEU A 344 7.83 -18.44 6.14
CA LEU A 344 7.18 -19.53 5.39
C LEU A 344 8.11 -20.69 5.12
N ARG A 345 9.39 -20.42 4.80
CA ARG A 345 10.40 -21.45 4.58
C ARG A 345 10.68 -22.19 5.88
N GLY A 346 10.92 -21.47 6.97
CA GLY A 346 11.16 -22.09 8.28
C GLY A 346 10.05 -23.02 8.73
N LEU A 347 8.78 -22.60 8.56
CA LEU A 347 7.63 -23.46 8.86
C LEU A 347 7.55 -24.70 7.96
N LYS A 348 7.85 -24.58 6.66
CA LYS A 348 7.87 -25.71 5.70
C LYS A 348 8.98 -26.71 6.00
N ASP A 349 10.10 -26.24 6.53
CA ASP A 349 11.25 -27.08 6.84
C ASP A 349 11.05 -27.87 8.16
N MET A 350 10.08 -27.48 9.03
CA MET A 350 9.75 -28.18 10.27
C MET A 350 8.98 -29.48 10.03
N ASN A 351 9.66 -30.49 9.51
CA ASN A 351 9.08 -31.79 9.23
C ASN A 351 9.32 -32.78 10.36
N PHE A 352 8.41 -33.77 10.49
CA PHE A 352 8.48 -34.83 11.47
C PHE A 352 8.33 -36.20 10.80
N LEU A 353 9.21 -37.13 11.14
CA LEU A 353 9.07 -38.52 10.78
C LEU A 353 8.29 -39.27 11.87
N LYS A 354 7.16 -39.88 11.54
CA LYS A 354 6.41 -40.72 12.46
C LYS A 354 7.15 -42.03 12.67
N ILE A 355 7.47 -42.38 13.92
CA ILE A 355 8.03 -43.66 14.33
C ILE A 355 6.92 -44.44 15.02
N GLU A 356 6.61 -45.62 14.46
CA GLU A 356 5.51 -46.45 14.92
C GLU A 356 5.73 -46.88 16.38
N GLY A 357 4.71 -46.72 17.23
CA GLY A 357 4.78 -47.01 18.67
C GLY A 357 5.60 -46.05 19.55
N ARG A 358 6.37 -45.10 18.96
CA ARG A 358 7.27 -44.24 19.75
C ARG A 358 6.92 -42.73 19.69
N GLY A 359 6.42 -42.25 18.56
CA GLY A 359 6.08 -40.83 18.39
C GLY A 359 6.61 -40.23 17.10
N PHE A 360 7.11 -39.00 17.18
CA PHE A 360 7.53 -38.17 16.04
C PHE A 360 8.97 -37.72 16.22
N LEU A 361 9.82 -38.01 15.27
CA LEU A 361 11.20 -37.55 15.19
C LEU A 361 11.27 -36.26 14.37
N PRO A 362 11.66 -35.10 14.95
CA PRO A 362 11.95 -33.92 14.17
C PRO A 362 13.08 -34.18 13.17
N THR A 363 12.88 -33.83 11.89
CA THR A 363 13.87 -33.99 10.83
C THR A 363 14.50 -32.68 10.38
N TYR A 364 14.20 -31.60 11.09
CA TYR A 364 14.73 -30.26 10.86
C TYR A 364 15.85 -29.92 11.84
N ALA A 365 16.75 -29.03 11.42
CA ALA A 365 17.81 -28.52 12.29
C ALA A 365 17.23 -27.40 13.19
N LYS A 366 17.67 -27.37 14.45
CA LYS A 366 17.37 -26.28 15.38
C LYS A 366 18.02 -24.97 14.88
N THR A 367 17.24 -23.92 14.82
CA THR A 367 17.66 -22.59 14.37
C THR A 367 17.10 -21.53 15.32
N GLU A 368 17.62 -20.30 15.23
CA GLU A 368 17.06 -19.16 15.95
C GLU A 368 15.54 -18.99 15.71
N PHE A 369 15.07 -19.22 14.46
CA PHE A 369 13.66 -19.18 14.14
C PHE A 369 12.83 -20.22 14.89
N THR A 370 13.30 -21.48 14.96
CA THR A 370 12.58 -22.52 15.70
C THR A 370 12.57 -22.27 17.19
N ASP A 371 13.64 -21.70 17.77
CA ASP A 371 13.70 -21.30 19.17
C ASP A 371 12.73 -20.17 19.50
N ASP A 372 12.69 -19.13 18.64
CA ASP A 372 11.75 -18.02 18.81
C ASP A 372 10.30 -18.49 18.68
N LEU A 373 10.03 -19.40 17.73
CA LEU A 373 8.70 -20.00 17.53
C LEU A 373 8.27 -20.83 18.76
N GLU A 374 9.16 -21.70 19.27
CA GLU A 374 8.90 -22.51 20.47
C GLU A 374 8.63 -21.64 21.70
N LYS A 375 9.38 -20.55 21.85
CA LYS A 375 9.21 -19.58 22.92
C LYS A 375 7.91 -18.80 22.81
N ALA A 376 7.58 -18.30 21.61
CA ALA A 376 6.39 -17.48 21.36
C ALA A 376 5.10 -18.26 21.62
N PHE A 377 5.07 -19.55 21.30
CA PHE A 377 3.86 -20.39 21.40
C PHE A 377 3.89 -21.38 22.58
N GLY A 378 4.92 -21.33 23.44
CA GLY A 378 5.04 -22.25 24.59
C GLY A 378 5.15 -23.72 24.21
N ILE A 379 5.51 -24.02 22.96
CA ILE A 379 5.69 -25.39 22.46
C ILE A 379 7.17 -25.78 22.54
N ASN A 380 7.44 -27.07 22.62
CA ASN A 380 8.82 -27.58 22.53
C ASN A 380 8.81 -28.87 21.70
N THR A 381 9.33 -28.74 20.52
CA THR A 381 9.47 -29.82 19.53
C THR A 381 10.92 -30.19 19.25
N SER A 382 11.89 -29.48 19.86
CA SER A 382 13.34 -29.70 19.71
C SER A 382 13.86 -30.88 20.55
N MET A 383 13.11 -31.99 20.59
CA MET A 383 13.45 -33.20 21.32
C MET A 383 13.86 -34.30 20.35
N GLN A 384 14.63 -35.29 20.82
CA GLN A 384 14.98 -36.45 20.00
C GLN A 384 13.73 -37.20 19.49
N ILE A 385 12.71 -37.34 20.34
CA ILE A 385 11.41 -37.93 20.00
C ILE A 385 10.33 -37.14 20.71
N VAL A 386 9.38 -36.58 19.97
CA VAL A 386 8.15 -36.01 20.51
C VAL A 386 7.13 -37.15 20.67
N THR A 387 6.75 -37.47 21.90
CA THR A 387 5.79 -38.54 22.17
C THR A 387 4.44 -38.26 21.51
N ILE A 388 3.65 -39.32 21.27
CA ILE A 388 2.30 -39.18 20.69
C ILE A 388 1.42 -38.30 21.55
N GLU A 389 1.51 -38.46 22.87
CA GLU A 389 0.76 -37.69 23.84
C GLU A 389 1.15 -36.19 23.78
N LYS A 390 2.44 -35.88 23.76
CA LYS A 390 2.93 -34.50 23.68
C LYS A 390 2.52 -33.85 22.35
N MET A 391 2.60 -34.56 21.22
CA MET A 391 2.13 -34.04 19.93
C MET A 391 0.62 -33.80 19.93
N ARG A 392 -0.17 -34.68 20.54
CA ARG A 392 -1.61 -34.46 20.73
C ARG A 392 -1.89 -33.22 21.58
N ASN A 393 -1.16 -33.00 22.64
CA ASN A 393 -1.31 -31.82 23.51
C ASN A 393 -0.97 -30.53 22.74
N ILE A 394 0.13 -30.51 21.96
CA ILE A 394 0.46 -29.37 21.08
C ILE A 394 -0.68 -29.11 20.11
N CYS A 395 -1.19 -30.14 19.43
CA CYS A 395 -2.33 -29.99 18.50
C CYS A 395 -3.64 -29.59 19.21
N HIS A 396 -3.81 -29.89 20.49
CA HIS A 396 -4.98 -29.47 21.27
C HIS A 396 -4.88 -28.00 21.67
N GLN A 397 -3.73 -27.56 22.15
CA GLN A 397 -3.46 -26.16 22.50
C GLN A 397 -3.65 -25.20 21.33
N THR A 398 -3.46 -25.67 20.10
CA THR A 398 -3.71 -24.85 18.88
C THR A 398 -5.20 -24.78 18.50
N LYS A 399 -6.11 -25.43 19.25
CA LYS A 399 -7.56 -25.39 18.99
C LYS A 399 -8.33 -24.52 20.01
N GLU A 400 -7.69 -24.15 21.10
CA GLU A 400 -8.20 -23.22 22.10
C GLU A 400 -7.74 -21.77 21.78
#